data_497d657a0029eef2104c5c1973eff033
#
_entry.id   497d657a0029eef2104c5c1973eff033
#
_cell.length_a   1.000
_cell.length_b   1.000
_cell.length_c   1.000
_cell.angle_alpha   90.00
_cell.angle_beta   90.00
_cell.angle_gamma   90.00
#
_symmetry.space_group_name_H-M   'P 1'
#
loop_
_entity.id
_entity.type
_entity.pdbx_description
1 polymer ?
#
loop_
_entity_poly.entity_id
_entity_poly.type
_entity_poly.pdbx_seq_one_letter_code
_entity_poly.pdbx_strand_id
1 'polypeptide(L)'
;MKQKPLSQGNSISVFLNEFLNAFVAFLFAASAPVAIIISVSLGSGLSESDIGSWIFAVFVFNGFLSIAMSVSYRQPLVFLWTIPGAILVGTALNSISFEEVIGAYILTGALLLCLGLTGWVKKIMDWLPMPIVMGMVAGVFVSFGLDWVRAFEADFFLVSAMSLTFLAVIALNRMPLLLPPLIYALIVGVIIIFERQGFETGEFPLTAFIVTPKTYLPEFSLSATLELVVPLAVTVIAAQNAQGIVVLKNVGHNPPVNTITSYCGFMSLFTALYGGISTCLTGPVNAILVSSNRPDAHWISAVFLGVFAILFGLTAPTVTNILIAAPPAFLATLAGLALLKTLQAAFSGAFSSSHPMGGLIAFLVTLGEVPMLNIGSPFWGLVFGAIVSFVMERKSSN
;
A
#
# COMPACT_ATOMS: atom_id res chain seq x y z
N MET A 1 15.89 27.74 -23.44
CA MET A 1 15.14 28.75 -22.68
C MET A 1 15.80 28.89 -21.32
N LYS A 2 16.36 30.05 -21.00
CA LYS A 2 16.98 30.33 -19.70
C LYS A 2 15.88 30.44 -18.65
N GLN A 3 15.87 29.54 -17.67
CA GLN A 3 14.99 29.63 -16.51
C GLN A 3 15.28 30.95 -15.78
N LYS A 4 14.23 31.78 -15.67
CA LYS A 4 14.26 32.96 -14.82
C LYS A 4 14.46 32.51 -13.38
N PRO A 5 15.37 33.11 -12.58
CA PRO A 5 15.51 32.81 -11.16
C PRO A 5 14.18 33.18 -10.49
N LEU A 6 13.50 32.16 -9.94
CA LEU A 6 12.28 32.31 -9.17
C LEU A 6 12.56 33.19 -7.94
N SER A 7 11.72 34.19 -7.73
CA SER A 7 11.73 35.07 -6.58
C SER A 7 11.91 34.28 -5.29
N GLN A 8 12.82 34.76 -4.41
CA GLN A 8 13.04 34.27 -3.05
C GLN A 8 11.73 34.40 -2.25
N GLY A 9 10.83 33.42 -2.39
CA GLY A 9 9.82 33.16 -1.37
C GLY A 9 10.57 32.81 -0.09
N ASN A 10 10.17 33.40 1.03
CA ASN A 10 10.78 33.16 2.34
C ASN A 10 11.06 31.67 2.50
N SER A 11 12.30 31.26 2.78
CA SER A 11 12.70 29.86 2.99
C SER A 11 11.81 29.14 4.00
N ILE A 12 11.27 29.90 4.96
CA ILE A 12 10.32 29.43 5.97
C ILE A 12 8.99 28.98 5.37
N SER A 13 8.43 29.73 4.39
CA SER A 13 7.14 29.36 3.77
C SER A 13 7.27 28.09 2.92
N VAL A 14 8.41 27.90 2.26
CA VAL A 14 8.68 26.67 1.51
C VAL A 14 8.77 25.48 2.46
N PHE A 15 9.57 25.62 3.52
CA PHE A 15 9.74 24.57 4.52
C PHE A 15 8.42 24.18 5.19
N LEU A 16 7.57 25.15 5.53
CA LEU A 16 6.24 24.91 6.12
C LEU A 16 5.31 24.17 5.14
N ASN A 17 5.30 24.56 3.87
CA ASN A 17 4.48 23.88 2.86
C ASN A 17 4.91 22.42 2.67
N GLU A 18 6.22 22.16 2.59
CA GLU A 18 6.73 20.80 2.44
C GLU A 18 6.47 19.96 3.70
N PHE A 19 6.54 20.55 4.90
CA PHE A 19 6.15 19.92 6.15
C PHE A 19 4.65 19.55 6.15
N LEU A 20 3.77 20.46 5.74
CA LEU A 20 2.32 20.21 5.68
C LEU A 20 1.98 19.11 4.65
N ASN A 21 2.61 19.12 3.47
CA ASN A 21 2.43 18.06 2.49
C ASN A 21 2.88 16.69 3.04
N ALA A 22 4.01 16.65 3.73
CA ALA A 22 4.50 15.45 4.39
C ALA A 22 3.53 14.96 5.48
N PHE A 23 3.01 15.87 6.29
CA PHE A 23 2.06 15.53 7.35
C PHE A 23 0.75 14.97 6.79
N VAL A 24 0.20 15.57 5.73
CA VAL A 24 -0.99 15.07 5.04
C VAL A 24 -0.74 13.70 4.42
N ALA A 25 0.39 13.51 3.75
CA ALA A 25 0.78 12.24 3.16
C ALA A 25 1.00 11.15 4.23
N PHE A 26 1.57 11.53 5.37
CA PHE A 26 1.73 10.65 6.52
C PHE A 26 0.38 10.23 7.12
N LEU A 27 -0.54 11.18 7.35
CA LEU A 27 -1.89 10.86 7.84
C LEU A 27 -2.61 9.88 6.91
N PHE A 28 -2.46 10.05 5.59
CA PHE A 28 -2.98 9.09 4.63
C PHE A 28 -2.35 7.71 4.81
N ALA A 29 -1.03 7.61 4.91
CA ALA A 29 -0.31 6.35 5.06
C ALA A 29 -0.63 5.64 6.39
N ALA A 30 -0.76 6.42 7.48
CA ALA A 30 -1.01 5.93 8.83
C ALA A 30 -2.50 5.60 9.12
N SER A 31 -3.42 5.92 8.21
CA SER A 31 -4.85 5.67 8.40
C SER A 31 -5.30 4.38 7.70
N ALA A 32 -5.86 4.48 6.51
CA ALA A 32 -6.45 3.34 5.83
C ALA A 32 -5.47 2.22 5.46
N PRO A 33 -4.23 2.49 4.97
CA PRO A 33 -3.27 1.41 4.72
C PRO A 33 -2.94 0.60 5.98
N VAL A 34 -2.88 1.24 7.15
CA VAL A 34 -2.67 0.55 8.44
C VAL A 34 -3.91 -0.24 8.83
N ALA A 35 -5.12 0.31 8.64
CA ALA A 35 -6.36 -0.41 8.88
C ALA A 35 -6.45 -1.71 8.06
N ILE A 36 -5.92 -1.72 6.83
CA ILE A 36 -5.82 -2.93 6.00
C ILE A 36 -4.88 -3.97 6.64
N ILE A 37 -3.69 -3.56 7.09
CA ILE A 37 -2.77 -4.47 7.80
C ILE A 37 -3.48 -5.10 8.99
N ILE A 38 -4.15 -4.29 9.81
CA ILE A 38 -4.84 -4.76 11.03
C ILE A 38 -5.99 -5.70 10.67
N SER A 39 -6.84 -5.32 9.71
CA SER A 39 -7.97 -6.15 9.27
C SER A 39 -7.51 -7.53 8.76
N VAL A 40 -6.48 -7.55 7.91
CA VAL A 40 -5.88 -8.76 7.38
C VAL A 40 -5.28 -9.61 8.49
N SER A 41 -4.53 -8.99 9.40
CA SER A 41 -3.84 -9.70 10.49
C SER A 41 -4.80 -10.31 11.50
N LEU A 42 -5.83 -9.56 11.91
CA LEU A 42 -6.88 -10.05 12.82
C LEU A 42 -7.67 -11.19 12.18
N GLY A 43 -8.04 -11.04 10.89
CA GLY A 43 -8.74 -12.07 10.13
C GLY A 43 -7.95 -13.37 10.01
N SER A 44 -6.62 -13.31 10.11
CA SER A 44 -5.69 -14.44 10.02
C SER A 44 -5.19 -14.94 11.38
N GLY A 45 -5.70 -14.41 12.50
CA GLY A 45 -5.36 -14.86 13.85
C GLY A 45 -3.96 -14.44 14.34
N LEU A 46 -3.33 -13.44 13.73
CA LEU A 46 -2.06 -12.88 14.22
C LEU A 46 -2.27 -12.13 15.55
N SER A 47 -1.31 -12.25 16.46
CA SER A 47 -1.35 -11.57 17.75
C SER A 47 -1.12 -10.05 17.61
N GLU A 48 -1.55 -9.26 18.59
CA GLU A 48 -1.30 -7.81 18.64
C GLU A 48 0.20 -7.48 18.54
N SER A 49 1.05 -8.31 19.12
CA SER A 49 2.51 -8.14 19.05
C SER A 49 3.07 -8.43 17.65
N ASP A 50 2.45 -9.34 16.89
CA ASP A 50 2.83 -9.60 15.50
C ASP A 50 2.42 -8.42 14.61
N ILE A 51 1.22 -7.89 14.83
CA ILE A 51 0.71 -6.69 14.14
C ILE A 51 1.61 -5.48 14.44
N GLY A 52 1.94 -5.25 15.72
CA GLY A 52 2.84 -4.18 16.13
C GLY A 52 4.23 -4.30 15.50
N SER A 53 4.77 -5.51 15.42
CA SER A 53 6.06 -5.79 14.78
C SER A 53 6.02 -5.56 13.26
N TRP A 54 4.93 -5.97 12.59
CA TRP A 54 4.72 -5.71 11.17
C TRP A 54 4.67 -4.20 10.90
N ILE A 55 3.85 -3.44 11.64
CA ILE A 55 3.75 -1.98 11.50
C ILE A 55 5.10 -1.31 11.75
N PHE A 56 5.80 -1.71 12.81
CA PHE A 56 7.16 -1.24 13.08
C PHE A 56 8.06 -1.43 11.86
N ALA A 57 8.14 -2.65 11.33
CA ALA A 57 9.04 -2.98 10.24
C ALA A 57 8.77 -2.13 8.99
N VAL A 58 7.50 -2.03 8.57
CA VAL A 58 7.15 -1.33 7.33
C VAL A 58 7.21 0.19 7.44
N PHE A 59 7.13 0.76 8.64
CA PHE A 59 7.27 2.19 8.83
C PHE A 59 8.70 2.61 9.16
N VAL A 60 9.37 1.94 10.09
CA VAL A 60 10.71 2.35 10.55
C VAL A 60 11.75 2.13 9.47
N PHE A 61 11.87 0.91 8.93
CA PHE A 61 12.89 0.63 7.91
C PHE A 61 12.64 1.39 6.62
N ASN A 62 11.39 1.48 6.18
CA ASN A 62 11.03 2.23 4.98
C ASN A 62 11.13 3.75 5.20
N GLY A 63 10.93 4.24 6.42
CA GLY A 63 11.20 5.63 6.78
C GLY A 63 12.68 5.99 6.61
N PHE A 64 13.58 5.16 7.12
CA PHE A 64 15.03 5.32 6.92
C PHE A 64 15.41 5.26 5.44
N LEU A 65 14.87 4.29 4.69
CA LEU A 65 15.11 4.18 3.25
C LEU A 65 14.63 5.43 2.50
N SER A 66 13.43 5.93 2.83
CA SER A 66 12.86 7.13 2.21
C SER A 66 13.72 8.36 2.44
N ILE A 67 14.22 8.57 3.66
CA ILE A 67 15.14 9.66 3.98
C ILE A 67 16.43 9.51 3.16
N ALA A 68 17.07 8.34 3.23
CA ALA A 68 18.35 8.10 2.57
C ALA A 68 18.27 8.31 1.05
N MET A 69 17.25 7.73 0.42
CA MET A 69 17.07 7.82 -1.03
C MET A 69 16.66 9.23 -1.46
N SER A 70 15.78 9.89 -0.72
CA SER A 70 15.33 11.24 -1.08
C SER A 70 16.45 12.27 -0.95
N VAL A 71 17.29 12.18 0.08
CA VAL A 71 18.47 13.03 0.26
C VAL A 71 19.51 12.78 -0.84
N SER A 72 19.78 11.51 -1.14
CA SER A 72 20.81 11.12 -2.12
C SER A 72 20.47 11.55 -3.55
N TYR A 73 19.18 11.41 -3.93
CA TYR A 73 18.74 11.71 -5.31
C TYR A 73 18.10 13.10 -5.46
N ARG A 74 17.88 13.83 -4.37
CA ARG A 74 17.17 15.12 -4.35
C ARG A 74 15.79 15.03 -5.04
N GLN A 75 15.13 13.89 -4.86
CA GLN A 75 13.79 13.60 -5.38
C GLN A 75 12.93 13.02 -4.26
N PRO A 76 11.61 13.17 -4.28
CA PRO A 76 10.74 12.61 -3.26
C PRO A 76 10.56 11.10 -3.48
N LEU A 77 11.52 10.31 -3.04
CA LEU A 77 11.52 8.85 -3.17
C LEU A 77 11.01 8.23 -1.86
N VAL A 78 9.69 8.11 -1.71
CA VAL A 78 9.08 7.54 -0.51
C VAL A 78 8.74 6.08 -0.73
N PHE A 79 9.28 5.26 0.16
CA PHE A 79 9.07 3.84 0.23
C PHE A 79 8.18 3.53 1.43
N LEU A 80 7.20 2.66 1.21
CA LEU A 80 6.39 2.02 2.23
C LEU A 80 6.19 0.56 1.80
N TRP A 81 5.03 -0.02 2.02
CA TRP A 81 4.75 -1.42 1.67
C TRP A 81 3.71 -1.54 0.55
N THR A 82 3.65 -2.72 -0.06
CA THR A 82 2.66 -3.03 -1.08
C THR A 82 1.29 -3.32 -0.46
N ILE A 83 0.32 -2.42 -0.66
CA ILE A 83 -1.04 -2.60 -0.16
C ILE A 83 -1.71 -3.85 -0.79
N PRO A 84 -1.68 -4.05 -2.13
CA PRO A 84 -2.20 -5.28 -2.73
C PRO A 84 -1.52 -6.53 -2.15
N GLY A 85 -0.21 -6.44 -1.91
CA GLY A 85 0.53 -7.54 -1.30
C GLY A 85 0.06 -7.87 0.12
N ALA A 86 -0.27 -6.88 0.95
CA ALA A 86 -0.78 -7.14 2.30
C ALA A 86 -2.09 -7.94 2.27
N ILE A 87 -2.95 -7.66 1.30
CA ILE A 87 -4.21 -8.38 1.11
C ILE A 87 -3.96 -9.82 0.63
N LEU A 88 -3.02 -10.01 -0.32
CA LEU A 88 -2.61 -11.35 -0.75
C LEU A 88 -2.12 -12.22 0.41
N VAL A 89 -1.37 -11.61 1.32
CA VAL A 89 -0.88 -12.30 2.53
C VAL A 89 -2.02 -12.75 3.42
N GLY A 90 -3.06 -11.91 3.62
CA GLY A 90 -4.24 -12.30 4.39
C GLY A 90 -4.94 -13.53 3.82
N THR A 91 -5.04 -13.63 2.51
CA THR A 91 -5.59 -14.82 1.85
C THR A 91 -4.70 -16.05 2.05
N ALA A 92 -3.39 -15.88 1.92
CA ALA A 92 -2.42 -16.97 2.04
C ALA A 92 -2.33 -17.53 3.47
N LEU A 93 -2.46 -16.68 4.49
CA LEU A 93 -2.45 -17.08 5.91
C LEU A 93 -3.60 -18.03 6.30
N ASN A 94 -4.59 -18.24 5.43
CA ASN A 94 -5.60 -19.28 5.63
C ASN A 94 -5.07 -20.71 5.34
N SER A 95 -3.95 -20.83 4.61
CA SER A 95 -3.40 -22.10 4.11
C SER A 95 -1.95 -22.35 4.53
N ILE A 96 -1.19 -21.32 4.87
CA ILE A 96 0.24 -21.40 5.23
C ILE A 96 0.52 -20.68 6.55
N SER A 97 1.61 -21.09 7.23
CA SER A 97 2.04 -20.46 8.50
C SER A 97 2.63 -19.08 8.28
N PHE A 98 2.70 -18.26 9.35
CA PHE A 98 3.30 -16.93 9.25
C PHE A 98 4.82 -17.03 9.00
N GLU A 99 5.51 -18.05 9.50
CA GLU A 99 6.91 -18.34 9.27
C GLU A 99 7.19 -18.66 7.77
N GLU A 100 6.27 -19.37 7.11
CA GLU A 100 6.33 -19.60 5.66
C GLU A 100 6.08 -18.32 4.86
N VAL A 101 5.18 -17.44 5.34
CA VAL A 101 4.99 -16.10 4.76
C VAL A 101 6.27 -15.27 4.86
N ILE A 102 6.98 -15.32 6.00
CA ILE A 102 8.27 -14.65 6.15
C ILE A 102 9.30 -15.21 5.16
N GLY A 103 9.33 -16.53 4.98
CA GLY A 103 10.17 -17.17 3.95
C GLY A 103 9.86 -16.63 2.55
N ALA A 104 8.58 -16.51 2.21
CA ALA A 104 8.15 -15.93 0.92
C ALA A 104 8.53 -14.44 0.78
N TYR A 105 8.46 -13.64 1.85
CA TYR A 105 8.92 -12.25 1.83
C TYR A 105 10.42 -12.14 1.52
N ILE A 106 11.24 -13.01 2.14
CA ILE A 106 12.69 -13.06 1.87
C ILE A 106 12.95 -13.44 0.41
N LEU A 107 12.29 -14.47 -0.10
CA LEU A 107 12.44 -14.88 -1.50
C LEU A 107 11.98 -13.78 -2.46
N THR A 108 10.89 -13.09 -2.15
CA THR A 108 10.43 -11.92 -2.92
C THR A 108 11.45 -10.80 -2.88
N GLY A 109 12.01 -10.50 -1.70
CA GLY A 109 13.08 -9.50 -1.55
C GLY A 109 14.31 -9.83 -2.37
N ALA A 110 14.76 -11.09 -2.32
CA ALA A 110 15.89 -11.58 -3.13
C ALA A 110 15.60 -11.48 -4.65
N LEU A 111 14.40 -11.86 -5.06
CA LEU A 111 13.96 -11.75 -6.47
C LEU A 111 13.96 -10.29 -6.93
N LEU A 112 13.37 -9.37 -6.17
CA LEU A 112 13.34 -7.94 -6.49
C LEU A 112 14.76 -7.36 -6.56
N LEU A 113 15.64 -7.74 -5.63
CA LEU A 113 17.03 -7.30 -5.61
C LEU A 113 17.77 -7.79 -6.87
N CYS A 114 17.65 -9.07 -7.23
CA CYS A 114 18.23 -9.62 -8.44
C CYS A 114 17.71 -8.91 -9.70
N LEU A 115 16.39 -8.67 -9.80
CA LEU A 115 15.78 -7.99 -10.95
C LEU A 115 16.26 -6.53 -11.06
N GLY A 116 16.37 -5.82 -9.93
CA GLY A 116 16.87 -4.46 -9.91
C GLY A 116 18.34 -4.38 -10.31
N LEU A 117 19.19 -5.25 -9.77
CA LEU A 117 20.63 -5.29 -10.08
C LEU A 117 20.93 -5.69 -11.54
N THR A 118 20.16 -6.63 -12.09
CA THR A 118 20.31 -7.07 -13.48
C THR A 118 19.69 -6.15 -14.51
N GLY A 119 18.85 -5.20 -14.06
CA GLY A 119 18.12 -4.29 -14.95
C GLY A 119 16.98 -4.94 -15.73
N TRP A 120 16.56 -6.16 -15.36
CA TRP A 120 15.52 -6.91 -16.06
C TRP A 120 14.10 -6.43 -15.73
N VAL A 121 13.95 -5.50 -14.79
CA VAL A 121 12.65 -4.94 -14.39
C VAL A 121 11.83 -4.50 -15.59
N LYS A 122 12.45 -3.72 -16.52
CA LYS A 122 11.76 -3.26 -17.72
C LYS A 122 11.31 -4.41 -18.62
N LYS A 123 12.17 -5.43 -18.84
CA LYS A 123 11.83 -6.58 -19.68
C LYS A 123 10.63 -7.36 -19.14
N ILE A 124 10.56 -7.54 -17.81
CA ILE A 124 9.45 -8.23 -17.16
C ILE A 124 8.17 -7.43 -17.27
N MET A 125 8.23 -6.12 -17.05
CA MET A 125 7.08 -5.22 -17.21
C MET A 125 6.56 -5.21 -18.66
N ASP A 126 7.45 -5.28 -19.65
CA ASP A 126 7.08 -5.34 -21.06
C ASP A 126 6.48 -6.72 -21.45
N TRP A 127 6.87 -7.78 -20.74
CA TRP A 127 6.39 -9.15 -21.01
C TRP A 127 5.02 -9.46 -20.39
N LEU A 128 4.74 -8.92 -19.19
CA LEU A 128 3.45 -9.15 -18.50
C LEU A 128 2.47 -8.01 -18.85
N PRO A 129 1.39 -8.30 -19.62
CA PRO A 129 0.44 -7.27 -20.00
C PRO A 129 -0.21 -6.64 -18.78
N MET A 130 -0.14 -5.32 -18.66
CA MET A 130 -0.70 -4.55 -17.56
C MET A 130 -2.19 -4.88 -17.26
N PRO A 131 -3.07 -5.15 -18.26
CA PRO A 131 -4.44 -5.54 -17.99
C PRO A 131 -4.61 -6.77 -17.12
N ILE A 132 -3.74 -7.77 -17.29
CA ILE A 132 -3.80 -9.00 -16.49
C ILE A 132 -3.45 -8.70 -15.03
N VAL A 133 -2.40 -7.91 -14.80
CA VAL A 133 -2.01 -7.45 -13.46
C VAL A 133 -3.13 -6.64 -12.82
N MET A 134 -3.72 -5.71 -13.56
CA MET A 134 -4.81 -4.87 -13.06
C MET A 134 -6.09 -5.69 -12.81
N GLY A 135 -6.36 -6.72 -13.59
CA GLY A 135 -7.43 -7.68 -13.34
C GLY A 135 -7.24 -8.42 -12.01
N MET A 136 -6.04 -8.95 -11.75
CA MET A 136 -5.70 -9.55 -10.46
C MET A 136 -5.87 -8.53 -9.31
N VAL A 137 -5.33 -7.33 -9.45
CA VAL A 137 -5.44 -6.27 -8.43
C VAL A 137 -6.90 -5.89 -8.17
N ALA A 138 -7.73 -5.79 -9.22
CA ALA A 138 -9.17 -5.54 -9.08
C ALA A 138 -9.87 -6.67 -8.31
N GLY A 139 -9.53 -7.94 -8.61
CA GLY A 139 -10.07 -9.10 -7.90
C GLY A 139 -9.76 -9.07 -6.41
N VAL A 140 -8.52 -8.72 -6.05
CA VAL A 140 -8.09 -8.59 -4.65
C VAL A 140 -8.79 -7.43 -3.94
N PHE A 141 -8.97 -6.29 -4.59
CA PHE A 141 -9.52 -5.09 -3.94
C PHE A 141 -11.05 -5.08 -3.84
N VAL A 142 -11.73 -5.84 -4.70
CA VAL A 142 -13.19 -5.84 -4.72
C VAL A 142 -13.79 -6.32 -3.41
N SER A 143 -13.16 -7.27 -2.72
CA SER A 143 -13.60 -7.77 -1.41
C SER A 143 -13.71 -6.63 -0.39
N PHE A 144 -12.74 -5.72 -0.32
CA PHE A 144 -12.79 -4.56 0.58
C PHE A 144 -13.92 -3.58 0.24
N GLY A 145 -14.22 -3.41 -1.06
CA GLY A 145 -15.39 -2.64 -1.51
C GLY A 145 -16.71 -3.31 -1.08
N LEU A 146 -16.79 -4.63 -1.16
CA LEU A 146 -17.96 -5.39 -0.71
C LEU A 146 -18.10 -5.36 0.81
N ASP A 147 -17.00 -5.46 1.57
CA ASP A 147 -17.01 -5.41 3.02
C ASP A 147 -17.45 -4.03 3.54
N TRP A 148 -17.05 -2.94 2.85
CA TRP A 148 -17.62 -1.62 3.11
C TRP A 148 -19.14 -1.58 2.91
N VAL A 149 -19.65 -2.18 1.84
CA VAL A 149 -21.11 -2.25 1.61
C VAL A 149 -21.80 -3.10 2.68
N ARG A 150 -21.23 -4.26 3.04
CA ARG A 150 -21.75 -5.12 4.12
C ARG A 150 -21.70 -4.44 5.49
N ALA A 151 -20.73 -3.55 5.73
CA ALA A 151 -20.61 -2.82 6.99
C ALA A 151 -21.85 -1.96 7.31
N PHE A 152 -22.68 -1.58 6.32
CA PHE A 152 -23.95 -0.90 6.54
C PHE A 152 -24.95 -1.76 7.34
N GLU A 153 -24.89 -3.08 7.22
CA GLU A 153 -25.74 -3.98 8.04
C GLU A 153 -25.27 -4.03 9.49
N ALA A 154 -23.97 -3.89 9.74
CA ALA A 154 -23.40 -3.96 11.08
C ALA A 154 -23.58 -2.65 11.88
N ASP A 155 -23.36 -1.50 11.25
CA ASP A 155 -23.58 -0.16 11.85
C ASP A 155 -23.95 0.86 10.77
N PHE A 156 -25.23 0.93 10.45
CA PHE A 156 -25.75 1.82 9.41
C PHE A 156 -25.41 3.29 9.65
N PHE A 157 -25.48 3.77 10.89
CA PHE A 157 -25.24 5.18 11.19
C PHE A 157 -23.78 5.56 11.06
N LEU A 158 -22.86 4.78 11.65
CA LEU A 158 -21.42 5.02 11.58
C LEU A 158 -20.94 5.00 10.13
N VAL A 159 -21.29 3.94 9.39
CA VAL A 159 -20.88 3.75 7.99
C VAL A 159 -21.46 4.83 7.08
N SER A 160 -22.74 5.20 7.27
CA SER A 160 -23.36 6.30 6.52
C SER A 160 -22.69 7.64 6.78
N ALA A 161 -22.44 7.98 8.06
CA ALA A 161 -21.81 9.24 8.41
C ALA A 161 -20.39 9.37 7.82
N MET A 162 -19.57 8.31 7.92
CA MET A 162 -18.23 8.27 7.33
C MET A 162 -18.28 8.38 5.80
N SER A 163 -19.17 7.60 5.16
CA SER A 163 -19.30 7.55 3.70
C SER A 163 -19.82 8.88 3.13
N LEU A 164 -20.85 9.46 3.74
CA LEU A 164 -21.39 10.75 3.32
C LEU A 164 -20.37 11.87 3.50
N THR A 165 -19.61 11.85 4.60
CA THR A 165 -18.52 12.81 4.82
C THR A 165 -17.47 12.70 3.72
N PHE A 166 -17.01 11.49 3.42
CA PHE A 166 -16.05 11.24 2.34
C PHE A 166 -16.54 11.75 0.99
N LEU A 167 -17.78 11.41 0.62
CA LEU A 167 -18.37 11.83 -0.66
C LEU A 167 -18.64 13.34 -0.71
N ALA A 168 -19.14 13.93 0.39
CA ALA A 168 -19.39 15.38 0.47
C ALA A 168 -18.07 16.16 0.29
N VAL A 169 -17.00 15.74 0.95
CA VAL A 169 -15.67 16.36 0.83
C VAL A 169 -15.15 16.25 -0.62
N ILE A 170 -15.35 15.12 -1.30
CA ILE A 170 -15.00 14.98 -2.73
C ILE A 170 -15.86 15.91 -3.60
N ALA A 171 -17.16 15.98 -3.35
CA ALA A 171 -18.08 16.81 -4.11
C ALA A 171 -17.81 18.32 -3.95
N LEU A 172 -17.41 18.74 -2.74
CA LEU A 172 -17.06 20.11 -2.39
C LEU A 172 -15.67 20.54 -2.89
N ASN A 173 -14.98 19.75 -3.69
CA ASN A 173 -13.61 19.92 -4.18
C ASN A 173 -13.29 21.26 -4.92
N ARG A 174 -14.12 22.27 -4.75
CA ARG A 174 -13.91 23.66 -5.24
C ARG A 174 -13.16 24.54 -4.21
N MET A 175 -12.97 24.06 -2.98
CA MET A 175 -12.19 24.75 -1.95
C MET A 175 -10.86 24.01 -1.73
N PRO A 176 -9.76 24.72 -1.46
CA PRO A 176 -8.51 24.07 -1.06
C PRO A 176 -8.72 23.40 0.31
N LEU A 177 -9.11 22.14 0.29
CA LEU A 177 -9.27 21.35 1.50
C LEU A 177 -7.88 21.06 2.10
N LEU A 178 -7.74 21.27 3.38
CA LEU A 178 -6.48 21.12 4.11
C LEU A 178 -6.03 19.65 4.18
N LEU A 179 -6.99 18.71 4.20
CA LEU A 179 -6.74 17.27 4.41
C LEU A 179 -7.41 16.42 3.31
N PRO A 180 -6.89 15.22 3.02
CA PRO A 180 -7.55 14.26 2.15
C PRO A 180 -8.96 13.89 2.64
N PRO A 181 -9.93 13.59 1.72
CA PRO A 181 -11.31 13.25 2.08
C PRO A 181 -11.42 12.13 3.11
N LEU A 182 -10.52 11.15 3.05
CA LEU A 182 -10.49 10.01 3.94
C LEU A 182 -10.22 10.40 5.40
N ILE A 183 -9.41 11.43 5.64
CA ILE A 183 -9.10 11.91 7.00
C ILE A 183 -10.34 12.53 7.64
N TYR A 184 -11.19 13.22 6.88
CA TYR A 184 -12.47 13.73 7.40
C TYR A 184 -13.40 12.58 7.79
N ALA A 185 -13.49 11.53 6.96
CA ALA A 185 -14.27 10.34 7.28
C ALA A 185 -13.75 9.63 8.55
N LEU A 186 -12.42 9.51 8.69
CA LEU A 186 -11.77 8.96 9.88
C LEU A 186 -12.13 9.77 11.13
N ILE A 187 -11.99 11.11 11.07
CA ILE A 187 -12.31 11.99 12.21
C ILE A 187 -13.77 11.83 12.63
N VAL A 188 -14.71 11.84 11.67
CA VAL A 188 -16.15 11.65 11.97
C VAL A 188 -16.39 10.28 12.59
N GLY A 189 -15.79 9.22 12.07
CA GLY A 189 -15.90 7.88 12.64
C GLY A 189 -15.39 7.81 14.07
N VAL A 190 -14.22 8.39 14.35
CA VAL A 190 -13.64 8.45 15.71
C VAL A 190 -14.54 9.22 16.67
N ILE A 191 -15.09 10.37 16.25
CA ILE A 191 -16.02 11.16 17.09
C ILE A 191 -17.26 10.32 17.44
N ILE A 192 -17.87 9.63 16.47
CA ILE A 192 -19.07 8.81 16.71
C ILE A 192 -18.77 7.65 17.65
N ILE A 193 -17.63 6.98 17.50
CA ILE A 193 -17.23 5.89 18.40
C ILE A 193 -17.05 6.43 19.81
N PHE A 194 -16.35 7.55 19.94
CA PHE A 194 -16.12 8.18 21.25
C PHE A 194 -17.41 8.59 21.97
N GLU A 195 -18.38 9.15 21.25
CA GLU A 195 -19.67 9.56 21.82
C GLU A 195 -20.56 8.36 22.22
N ARG A 196 -20.49 7.24 21.50
CA ARG A 196 -21.38 6.11 21.72
C ARG A 196 -20.92 5.10 22.77
N GLN A 197 -19.63 4.77 22.77
CA GLN A 197 -19.10 3.66 23.56
C GLN A 197 -17.94 4.05 24.46
N GLY A 198 -17.32 5.23 24.23
CA GLY A 198 -15.95 5.47 24.65
C GLY A 198 -15.03 4.39 24.06
N PHE A 199 -13.78 4.70 23.79
CA PHE A 199 -12.83 3.62 23.65
C PHE A 199 -12.78 2.92 25.01
N GLU A 200 -13.15 1.64 25.10
CA GLU A 200 -12.77 0.81 26.25
C GLU A 200 -11.25 0.71 26.25
N THR A 201 -10.62 1.83 26.53
CA THR A 201 -9.19 1.88 26.78
C THR A 201 -8.99 1.22 28.12
N GLY A 202 -8.76 -0.09 28.09
CA GLY A 202 -8.14 -0.76 29.21
C GLY A 202 -6.91 0.07 29.63
N GLU A 203 -6.50 0.01 30.89
CA GLU A 203 -5.33 0.72 31.38
C GLU A 203 -4.17 0.50 30.38
N PHE A 204 -3.81 1.53 29.60
CA PHE A 204 -2.64 1.50 28.74
C PHE A 204 -1.41 1.53 29.63
N PRO A 205 -0.69 0.42 29.83
CA PRO A 205 0.53 0.49 30.58
C PRO A 205 1.51 1.37 29.81
N LEU A 206 2.06 2.38 30.44
CA LEU A 206 3.08 3.27 29.87
C LEU A 206 4.26 2.53 29.24
N THR A 207 4.47 1.27 29.63
CA THR A 207 5.47 0.36 29.06
C THR A 207 5.11 -0.13 27.64
N ALA A 208 3.87 0.04 27.19
CA ALA A 208 3.40 -0.37 25.87
C ALA A 208 3.53 0.74 24.80
N PHE A 209 4.10 1.89 25.15
CA PHE A 209 4.24 3.01 24.18
C PHE A 209 5.25 2.72 23.08
N ILE A 210 6.34 2.02 23.40
CA ILE A 210 7.41 1.71 22.45
C ILE A 210 7.32 0.25 22.05
N VAL A 211 7.41 -0.01 20.78
CA VAL A 211 7.37 -1.36 20.21
C VAL A 211 8.58 -2.17 20.68
N THR A 212 8.33 -3.42 21.03
CA THR A 212 9.35 -4.46 21.14
C THR A 212 9.21 -5.38 19.94
N PRO A 213 9.91 -5.07 18.82
CA PRO A 213 9.70 -5.81 17.58
C PRO A 213 10.14 -7.27 17.74
N LYS A 214 9.30 -8.18 17.26
CA LYS A 214 9.62 -9.61 17.20
C LYS A 214 10.48 -9.90 15.98
N THR A 215 11.42 -10.80 16.13
CA THR A 215 12.17 -11.38 15.01
C THR A 215 11.61 -12.77 14.69
N TYR A 216 11.46 -13.05 13.41
CA TYR A 216 10.90 -14.30 12.90
C TYR A 216 11.97 -15.10 12.18
N LEU A 217 11.99 -16.40 12.41
CA LEU A 217 12.79 -17.32 11.62
C LEU A 217 11.97 -17.73 10.39
N PRO A 218 12.53 -17.60 9.18
CA PRO A 218 11.81 -17.95 7.96
C PRO A 218 11.71 -19.48 7.82
N GLU A 219 10.52 -19.95 7.39
CA GLU A 219 10.35 -21.29 6.85
C GLU A 219 10.16 -21.20 5.33
N PHE A 220 10.86 -22.08 4.59
CA PHE A 220 10.80 -22.09 3.14
C PHE A 220 9.97 -23.28 2.67
N SER A 221 8.81 -23.03 2.09
CA SER A 221 7.97 -24.04 1.47
C SER A 221 7.73 -23.72 0.00
N LEU A 222 7.52 -24.77 -0.79
CA LEU A 222 7.18 -24.61 -2.22
C LEU A 222 5.81 -23.96 -2.36
N SER A 223 4.86 -24.29 -1.48
CA SER A 223 3.52 -23.72 -1.45
C SER A 223 3.58 -22.20 -1.29
N ALA A 224 4.20 -21.71 -0.20
CA ALA A 224 4.35 -20.28 0.05
C ALA A 224 5.12 -19.57 -1.08
N THR A 225 6.14 -20.23 -1.65
CA THR A 225 6.92 -19.68 -2.75
C THR A 225 6.05 -19.44 -4.00
N LEU A 226 5.26 -20.41 -4.39
CA LEU A 226 4.39 -20.29 -5.57
C LEU A 226 3.20 -19.35 -5.31
N GLU A 227 2.63 -19.41 -4.10
CA GLU A 227 1.46 -18.61 -3.73
C GLU A 227 1.77 -17.12 -3.60
N LEU A 228 2.92 -16.76 -3.01
CA LEU A 228 3.22 -15.38 -2.62
C LEU A 228 4.34 -14.72 -3.42
N VAL A 229 5.44 -15.42 -3.75
CA VAL A 229 6.65 -14.75 -4.26
C VAL A 229 6.39 -14.03 -5.58
N VAL A 230 5.75 -14.72 -6.54
CA VAL A 230 5.45 -14.14 -7.86
C VAL A 230 4.38 -13.03 -7.76
N PRO A 231 3.22 -13.25 -7.12
CA PRO A 231 2.22 -12.20 -6.95
C PRO A 231 2.76 -10.99 -6.19
N LEU A 232 3.51 -11.16 -5.11
CA LEU A 232 4.12 -10.05 -4.37
C LEU A 232 5.10 -9.25 -5.23
N ALA A 233 6.00 -9.93 -5.95
CA ALA A 233 6.94 -9.24 -6.85
C ALA A 233 6.19 -8.44 -7.93
N VAL A 234 5.12 -8.99 -8.49
CA VAL A 234 4.27 -8.31 -9.47
C VAL A 234 3.58 -7.09 -8.85
N THR A 235 3.02 -7.21 -7.64
CA THR A 235 2.38 -6.05 -6.97
C THR A 235 3.39 -4.94 -6.67
N VAL A 236 4.61 -5.28 -6.28
CA VAL A 236 5.67 -4.29 -6.05
C VAL A 236 6.07 -3.60 -7.36
N ILE A 237 6.41 -4.36 -8.40
CA ILE A 237 6.98 -3.80 -9.63
C ILE A 237 5.91 -3.12 -10.49
N ALA A 238 4.83 -3.85 -10.80
CA ALA A 238 3.87 -3.40 -11.80
C ALA A 238 2.74 -2.55 -11.22
N ALA A 239 2.30 -2.79 -9.98
CA ALA A 239 1.25 -1.98 -9.37
C ALA A 239 1.81 -0.76 -8.65
N GLN A 240 2.77 -0.92 -7.73
CA GLN A 240 3.22 0.16 -6.84
C GLN A 240 4.37 0.97 -7.44
N ASN A 241 5.49 0.34 -7.78
CA ASN A 241 6.66 1.06 -8.30
C ASN A 241 6.34 1.75 -9.63
N ALA A 242 5.62 1.07 -10.53
CA ALA A 242 5.22 1.68 -11.80
C ALA A 242 4.38 2.95 -11.58
N GLN A 243 3.40 2.90 -10.68
CA GLN A 243 2.57 4.06 -10.33
C GLN A 243 3.42 5.18 -9.72
N GLY A 244 4.27 4.89 -8.74
CA GLY A 244 5.16 5.88 -8.13
C GLY A 244 6.09 6.54 -9.13
N ILE A 245 6.70 5.76 -10.04
CA ILE A 245 7.55 6.26 -11.11
C ILE A 245 6.79 7.20 -12.06
N VAL A 246 5.58 6.84 -12.46
CA VAL A 246 4.73 7.68 -13.33
C VAL A 246 4.39 9.00 -12.64
N VAL A 247 3.98 8.96 -11.39
CA VAL A 247 3.67 10.17 -10.58
C VAL A 247 4.88 11.12 -10.56
N LEU A 248 6.07 10.60 -10.27
CA LEU A 248 7.29 11.40 -10.20
C LEU A 248 7.70 11.98 -11.56
N LYS A 249 7.59 11.19 -12.63
CA LYS A 249 7.89 11.66 -14.01
C LYS A 249 6.95 12.76 -14.46
N ASN A 250 5.67 12.71 -14.11
CA ASN A 250 4.66 13.70 -14.50
C ASN A 250 4.96 15.11 -13.95
N VAL A 251 5.71 15.21 -12.86
CA VAL A 251 6.14 16.49 -12.26
C VAL A 251 7.60 16.84 -12.58
N GLY A 252 8.22 16.13 -13.51
CA GLY A 252 9.57 16.44 -14.05
C GLY A 252 10.72 15.79 -13.29
N HIS A 253 10.48 14.88 -12.35
CA HIS A 253 11.54 14.07 -11.74
C HIS A 253 12.02 12.94 -12.67
N ASN A 254 13.22 12.43 -12.42
CA ASN A 254 13.78 11.29 -13.14
C ASN A 254 14.16 10.16 -12.15
N PRO A 255 13.19 9.38 -11.68
CA PRO A 255 13.43 8.34 -10.68
C PRO A 255 14.30 7.20 -11.24
N PRO A 256 15.30 6.72 -10.48
CA PRO A 256 16.21 5.67 -10.91
C PRO A 256 15.56 4.29 -10.76
N VAL A 257 14.84 3.83 -11.78
CA VAL A 257 13.93 2.64 -11.75
C VAL A 257 14.61 1.38 -11.22
N ASN A 258 15.78 1.02 -11.74
CA ASN A 258 16.47 -0.20 -11.31
C ASN A 258 16.97 -0.08 -9.87
N THR A 259 17.51 1.07 -9.50
CA THR A 259 17.96 1.34 -8.13
C THR A 259 16.80 1.28 -7.14
N ILE A 260 15.65 1.87 -7.48
CA ILE A 260 14.42 1.80 -6.67
C ILE A 260 14.06 0.33 -6.43
N THR A 261 14.01 -0.50 -7.48
CA THR A 261 13.65 -1.92 -7.34
C THR A 261 14.69 -2.69 -6.53
N SER A 262 15.98 -2.41 -6.72
CA SER A 262 17.05 -3.02 -5.90
C SER A 262 16.89 -2.69 -4.43
N TYR A 263 16.63 -1.43 -4.09
CA TYR A 263 16.42 -1.03 -2.69
C TYR A 263 15.09 -1.54 -2.12
N CYS A 264 14.04 -1.68 -2.94
CA CYS A 264 12.82 -2.40 -2.53
C CYS A 264 13.16 -3.83 -2.12
N GLY A 265 13.92 -4.56 -2.94
CA GLY A 265 14.36 -5.93 -2.62
C GLY A 265 15.23 -5.97 -1.37
N PHE A 266 16.26 -5.13 -1.32
CA PHE A 266 17.17 -5.07 -0.17
C PHE A 266 16.43 -4.80 1.15
N MET A 267 15.56 -3.78 1.16
CA MET A 267 14.82 -3.43 2.37
C MET A 267 13.78 -4.50 2.74
N SER A 268 13.18 -5.17 1.74
CA SER A 268 12.26 -6.29 2.00
C SER A 268 12.91 -7.44 2.76
N LEU A 269 14.22 -7.69 2.57
CA LEU A 269 14.94 -8.69 3.35
C LEU A 269 15.00 -8.32 4.85
N PHE A 270 15.15 -7.04 5.16
CA PHE A 270 15.18 -6.56 6.54
C PHE A 270 13.78 -6.51 7.15
N THR A 271 12.79 -5.96 6.42
CA THR A 271 11.41 -5.87 6.93
C THR A 271 10.84 -7.27 7.20
N ALA A 272 11.13 -8.25 6.35
CA ALA A 272 10.70 -9.63 6.51
C ALA A 272 11.09 -10.23 7.87
N LEU A 273 12.31 -10.01 8.33
CA LEU A 273 12.81 -10.55 9.62
C LEU A 273 11.98 -10.06 10.83
N TYR A 274 11.25 -8.97 10.67
CA TYR A 274 10.37 -8.40 11.70
C TYR A 274 8.88 -8.52 11.33
N GLY A 275 8.53 -9.43 10.42
CA GLY A 275 7.16 -9.68 10.02
C GLY A 275 6.60 -8.69 8.99
N GLY A 276 7.41 -7.73 8.52
CA GLY A 276 6.98 -6.72 7.57
C GLY A 276 6.99 -7.21 6.13
N ILE A 277 5.92 -6.89 5.41
CA ILE A 277 5.76 -7.21 3.99
C ILE A 277 6.72 -6.43 3.09
N SER A 278 6.82 -6.85 1.83
CA SER A 278 7.69 -6.29 0.80
C SER A 278 7.54 -4.77 0.63
N THR A 279 8.68 -4.11 0.61
CA THR A 279 8.85 -2.67 0.38
C THR A 279 8.55 -2.31 -1.07
N CYS A 280 7.94 -1.15 -1.29
CA CYS A 280 7.71 -0.59 -2.63
C CYS A 280 7.83 0.94 -2.63
N LEU A 281 8.07 1.53 -3.82
CA LEU A 281 7.89 2.97 -4.04
C LEU A 281 6.39 3.27 -4.12
N THR A 282 5.85 3.96 -3.12
CA THR A 282 4.41 4.18 -3.04
C THR A 282 3.91 5.27 -4.00
N GLY A 283 2.90 4.94 -4.82
CA GLY A 283 2.29 5.90 -5.75
C GLY A 283 1.47 6.99 -5.07
N PRO A 284 0.45 6.63 -4.27
CA PRO A 284 -0.47 7.61 -3.68
C PRO A 284 0.20 8.61 -2.74
N VAL A 285 1.13 8.14 -1.90
CA VAL A 285 1.88 8.99 -0.97
C VAL A 285 2.77 9.97 -1.73
N ASN A 286 3.54 9.47 -2.71
CA ASN A 286 4.36 10.34 -3.56
C ASN A 286 3.51 11.36 -4.33
N ALA A 287 2.28 11.03 -4.76
CA ALA A 287 1.38 11.98 -5.41
C ALA A 287 0.99 13.16 -4.49
N ILE A 288 0.80 12.92 -3.20
CA ILE A 288 0.53 13.98 -2.23
C ILE A 288 1.77 14.86 -2.03
N LEU A 289 2.95 14.24 -1.88
CA LEU A 289 4.20 14.97 -1.66
C LEU A 289 4.59 15.90 -2.81
N VAL A 290 4.26 15.53 -4.04
CA VAL A 290 4.56 16.34 -5.24
C VAL A 290 3.46 17.33 -5.61
N SER A 291 2.50 17.59 -4.72
CA SER A 291 1.39 18.50 -4.98
C SER A 291 1.80 19.99 -4.95
N SER A 292 2.95 20.32 -4.37
CA SER A 292 3.49 21.69 -4.42
C SER A 292 4.06 22.03 -5.80
N ASN A 293 4.03 23.32 -6.15
CA ASN A 293 4.61 23.82 -7.40
C ASN A 293 6.15 24.02 -7.32
N ARG A 294 6.82 23.28 -6.43
CA ARG A 294 8.26 23.43 -6.14
C ARG A 294 9.00 22.08 -6.25
N PRO A 295 9.22 21.56 -7.48
CA PRO A 295 9.90 20.28 -7.67
C PRO A 295 11.28 20.19 -7.01
N ASP A 296 11.99 21.30 -6.90
CA ASP A 296 13.29 21.43 -6.23
C ASP A 296 13.25 21.17 -4.72
N ALA A 297 12.07 21.31 -4.09
CA ALA A 297 11.86 21.15 -2.65
C ALA A 297 11.13 19.83 -2.26
N HIS A 298 10.53 19.10 -3.20
CA HIS A 298 9.74 17.89 -2.91
C HIS A 298 10.49 16.84 -2.08
N TRP A 299 11.82 16.74 -2.23
CA TRP A 299 12.63 15.79 -1.44
C TRP A 299 12.57 16.10 0.07
N ILE A 300 12.34 17.36 0.46
CA ILE A 300 12.21 17.79 1.86
C ILE A 300 10.95 17.20 2.47
N SER A 301 9.82 17.21 1.74
CA SER A 301 8.57 16.54 2.18
C SER A 301 8.80 15.06 2.43
N ALA A 302 9.56 14.38 1.55
CA ALA A 302 9.86 12.97 1.70
C ALA A 302 10.71 12.68 2.95
N VAL A 303 11.64 13.55 3.29
CA VAL A 303 12.44 13.47 4.52
C VAL A 303 11.55 13.61 5.76
N PHE A 304 10.66 14.62 5.78
CA PHE A 304 9.70 14.78 6.88
C PHE A 304 8.79 13.56 7.04
N LEU A 305 8.28 13.05 5.92
CA LEU A 305 7.45 11.84 5.95
C LEU A 305 8.22 10.64 6.51
N GLY A 306 9.49 10.47 6.12
CA GLY A 306 10.35 9.42 6.67
C GLY A 306 10.53 9.54 8.18
N VAL A 307 10.69 10.78 8.70
CA VAL A 307 10.76 11.03 10.15
C VAL A 307 9.43 10.67 10.83
N PHE A 308 8.29 11.11 10.29
CA PHE A 308 6.97 10.75 10.82
C PHE A 308 6.73 9.24 10.80
N ALA A 309 7.15 8.56 9.72
CA ALA A 309 7.04 7.12 9.61
C ALA A 309 7.85 6.40 10.70
N ILE A 310 9.09 6.82 10.95
CA ILE A 310 9.93 6.24 12.01
C ILE A 310 9.27 6.43 13.38
N LEU A 311 8.84 7.65 13.69
CA LEU A 311 8.18 7.94 14.97
C LEU A 311 6.91 7.11 15.17
N PHE A 312 6.09 7.00 14.12
CA PHE A 312 4.86 6.21 14.14
C PHE A 312 5.14 4.72 14.32
N GLY A 313 6.09 4.15 13.57
CA GLY A 313 6.45 2.74 13.70
C GLY A 313 7.01 2.39 15.07
N LEU A 314 7.74 3.31 15.72
CA LEU A 314 8.21 3.13 17.10
C LEU A 314 7.05 3.10 18.11
N THR A 315 5.94 3.78 17.84
CA THR A 315 4.72 3.81 18.66
C THR A 315 3.64 2.84 18.16
N ALA A 316 4.00 1.86 17.34
CA ALA A 316 3.08 0.90 16.72
C ALA A 316 2.11 0.22 17.71
N PRO A 317 2.50 -0.22 18.93
CA PRO A 317 1.58 -0.85 19.86
C PRO A 317 0.40 0.05 20.24
N THR A 318 0.65 1.33 20.50
CA THR A 318 -0.40 2.29 20.85
C THR A 318 -1.42 2.41 19.71
N VAL A 319 -0.93 2.53 18.47
CA VAL A 319 -1.80 2.63 17.30
C VAL A 319 -2.58 1.35 17.06
N THR A 320 -1.90 0.20 17.18
CA THR A 320 -2.51 -1.13 17.03
C THR A 320 -3.65 -1.31 18.02
N ASN A 321 -3.42 -1.01 19.31
CA ASN A 321 -4.44 -1.15 20.35
C ASN A 321 -5.65 -0.25 20.12
N ILE A 322 -5.44 1.00 19.72
CA ILE A 322 -6.54 1.93 19.38
C ILE A 322 -7.36 1.39 18.21
N LEU A 323 -6.72 0.86 17.17
CA LEU A 323 -7.41 0.38 15.99
C LEU A 323 -8.07 -0.98 16.20
N ILE A 324 -7.49 -1.86 17.02
CA ILE A 324 -8.12 -3.14 17.41
C ILE A 324 -9.38 -2.89 18.28
N ALA A 325 -9.34 -1.89 19.14
CA ALA A 325 -10.51 -1.49 19.93
C ALA A 325 -11.62 -0.83 19.07
N ALA A 326 -11.34 -0.49 17.83
CA ALA A 326 -12.34 0.12 16.95
C ALA A 326 -13.33 -0.93 16.42
N PRO A 327 -14.62 -0.57 16.24
CA PRO A 327 -15.61 -1.46 15.66
C PRO A 327 -15.18 -2.00 14.28
N PRO A 328 -15.43 -3.30 13.96
CA PRO A 328 -15.10 -3.85 12.64
C PRO A 328 -15.70 -3.06 11.47
N ALA A 329 -16.92 -2.53 11.63
CA ALA A 329 -17.58 -1.68 10.64
C ALA A 329 -16.79 -0.39 10.34
N PHE A 330 -16.09 0.18 11.33
CA PHE A 330 -15.22 1.34 11.15
C PHE A 330 -14.02 0.99 10.27
N LEU A 331 -13.33 -0.12 10.57
CA LEU A 331 -12.16 -0.56 9.81
C LEU A 331 -12.52 -0.93 8.37
N ALA A 332 -13.62 -1.68 8.18
CA ALA A 332 -14.13 -2.06 6.86
C ALA A 332 -14.50 -0.82 6.02
N THR A 333 -15.16 0.17 6.64
CA THR A 333 -15.51 1.43 5.96
C THR A 333 -14.27 2.22 5.57
N LEU A 334 -13.31 2.35 6.47
CA LEU A 334 -12.08 3.10 6.21
C LEU A 334 -11.26 2.45 5.09
N ALA A 335 -11.09 1.13 5.13
CA ALA A 335 -10.38 0.36 4.12
C ALA A 335 -11.09 0.43 2.75
N GLY A 336 -12.41 0.20 2.71
CA GLY A 336 -13.19 0.25 1.47
C GLY A 336 -13.16 1.62 0.81
N LEU A 337 -13.42 2.70 1.56
CA LEU A 337 -13.37 4.07 1.03
C LEU A 337 -11.97 4.45 0.50
N ALA A 338 -10.90 4.02 1.17
CA ALA A 338 -9.53 4.26 0.74
C ALA A 338 -9.21 3.61 -0.61
N LEU A 339 -9.74 2.41 -0.82
CA LEU A 339 -9.44 1.61 -2.00
C LEU A 339 -10.31 1.94 -3.21
N LEU A 340 -11.39 2.74 -3.07
CA LEU A 340 -12.32 3.05 -4.16
C LEU A 340 -11.63 3.57 -5.43
N LYS A 341 -10.74 4.55 -5.28
CA LYS A 341 -10.00 5.11 -6.43
C LYS A 341 -9.03 4.09 -7.04
N THR A 342 -8.38 3.30 -6.19
CA THR A 342 -7.44 2.26 -6.64
C THR A 342 -8.19 1.13 -7.34
N LEU A 343 -9.35 0.73 -6.83
CA LEU A 343 -10.24 -0.24 -7.45
C LEU A 343 -10.74 0.27 -8.81
N GLN A 344 -11.20 1.52 -8.90
CA GLN A 344 -11.60 2.14 -10.16
C GLN A 344 -10.45 2.13 -11.18
N ALA A 345 -9.23 2.49 -10.76
CA ALA A 345 -8.05 2.50 -11.63
C ALA A 345 -7.69 1.07 -12.08
N ALA A 346 -7.82 0.08 -11.19
CA ALA A 346 -7.58 -1.33 -11.50
C ALA A 346 -8.58 -1.84 -12.57
N PHE A 347 -9.87 -1.57 -12.41
CA PHE A 347 -10.88 -1.88 -13.41
C PHE A 347 -10.60 -1.19 -14.75
N SER A 348 -10.33 0.12 -14.72
CA SER A 348 -9.99 0.85 -15.95
C SER A 348 -8.76 0.26 -16.63
N GLY A 349 -7.72 -0.09 -15.87
CA GLY A 349 -6.50 -0.69 -16.40
C GLY A 349 -6.71 -2.11 -16.94
N ALA A 350 -7.61 -2.88 -16.33
CA ALA A 350 -7.91 -4.25 -16.76
C ALA A 350 -8.69 -4.30 -18.09
N PHE A 351 -9.58 -3.31 -18.34
CA PHE A 351 -10.54 -3.42 -19.45
C PHE A 351 -10.35 -2.39 -20.57
N SER A 352 -9.46 -1.40 -20.44
CA SER A 352 -9.28 -0.30 -21.41
C SER A 352 -8.23 -0.53 -22.48
N SER A 353 -7.61 -1.71 -22.57
CA SER A 353 -6.44 -1.94 -23.41
C SER A 353 -6.56 -3.19 -24.31
N SER A 354 -5.44 -3.56 -24.92
CA SER A 354 -5.33 -4.65 -25.92
C SER A 354 -5.57 -6.07 -25.39
N HIS A 355 -5.69 -6.26 -24.05
CA HIS A 355 -5.81 -7.60 -23.45
C HIS A 355 -6.98 -7.69 -22.43
N PRO A 356 -8.22 -7.27 -22.79
CA PRO A 356 -9.34 -7.22 -21.85
C PRO A 356 -9.82 -8.59 -21.39
N MET A 357 -9.74 -9.63 -22.23
CA MET A 357 -10.12 -10.98 -21.84
C MET A 357 -9.15 -11.59 -20.84
N GLY A 358 -7.85 -11.38 -21.04
CA GLY A 358 -6.84 -11.75 -20.05
C GLY A 358 -7.06 -11.06 -18.70
N GLY A 359 -7.38 -9.77 -18.73
CA GLY A 359 -7.75 -9.00 -17.54
C GLY A 359 -9.01 -9.51 -16.86
N LEU A 360 -10.06 -9.82 -17.62
CA LEU A 360 -11.31 -10.38 -17.10
C LEU A 360 -11.09 -11.74 -16.41
N ILE A 361 -10.35 -12.64 -17.04
CA ILE A 361 -10.08 -13.96 -16.47
C ILE A 361 -9.21 -13.83 -15.21
N ALA A 362 -8.20 -12.96 -15.22
CA ALA A 362 -7.40 -12.69 -14.04
C ALA A 362 -8.26 -12.17 -12.88
N PHE A 363 -9.19 -11.24 -13.17
CA PHE A 363 -10.14 -10.72 -12.19
C PHE A 363 -11.06 -11.81 -11.63
N LEU A 364 -11.73 -12.58 -12.50
CA LEU A 364 -12.70 -13.60 -12.09
C LEU A 364 -12.05 -14.73 -11.26
N VAL A 365 -10.89 -15.21 -11.70
CA VAL A 365 -10.16 -16.28 -11.01
C VAL A 365 -9.67 -15.79 -9.64
N THR A 366 -9.17 -14.56 -9.57
CA THR A 366 -8.73 -13.95 -8.29
C THR A 366 -9.91 -13.75 -7.35
N LEU A 367 -11.01 -13.19 -7.84
CA LEU A 367 -12.22 -12.94 -7.05
C LEU A 367 -12.88 -14.22 -6.55
N GLY A 368 -12.75 -15.32 -7.31
CA GLY A 368 -13.34 -16.60 -6.94
C GLY A 368 -12.74 -17.22 -5.67
N GLU A 369 -11.58 -16.76 -5.22
CA GLU A 369 -10.88 -17.18 -3.99
C GLU A 369 -10.70 -18.71 -3.86
N VAL A 370 -10.73 -19.45 -5.01
CA VAL A 370 -10.60 -20.90 -5.02
C VAL A 370 -9.11 -21.27 -5.12
N PRO A 371 -8.53 -21.85 -4.07
CA PRO A 371 -7.15 -22.34 -4.15
C PRO A 371 -7.09 -23.58 -5.05
N MET A 372 -6.13 -23.62 -5.95
CA MET A 372 -5.85 -24.77 -6.82
C MET A 372 -4.44 -25.27 -6.54
N LEU A 373 -4.29 -26.56 -6.30
CA LEU A 373 -3.01 -27.19 -5.95
C LEU A 373 -2.34 -26.57 -4.71
N ASN A 374 -3.13 -26.15 -3.72
CA ASN A 374 -2.68 -25.42 -2.51
C ASN A 374 -1.96 -24.09 -2.82
N ILE A 375 -2.30 -23.44 -3.94
CA ILE A 375 -1.79 -22.13 -4.32
C ILE A 375 -2.97 -21.18 -4.44
N GLY A 376 -2.87 -20.00 -3.87
CA GLY A 376 -3.94 -19.00 -3.81
C GLY A 376 -4.39 -18.50 -5.18
N SER A 377 -5.65 -18.12 -5.25
CA SER A 377 -6.32 -17.68 -6.49
C SER A 377 -5.63 -16.51 -7.23
N PRO A 378 -4.94 -15.54 -6.58
CA PRO A 378 -4.27 -14.46 -7.30
C PRO A 378 -3.13 -14.93 -8.22
N PHE A 379 -2.38 -15.96 -7.81
CA PHE A 379 -1.37 -16.56 -8.68
C PHE A 379 -2.03 -17.16 -9.94
N TRP A 380 -3.10 -17.93 -9.75
CA TRP A 380 -3.83 -18.53 -10.85
C TRP A 380 -4.53 -17.50 -11.73
N GLY A 381 -4.97 -16.40 -11.15
CA GLY A 381 -5.47 -15.25 -11.89
C GLY A 381 -4.45 -14.73 -12.90
N LEU A 382 -3.19 -14.55 -12.48
CA LEU A 382 -2.12 -14.16 -13.40
C LEU A 382 -1.85 -15.22 -14.45
N VAL A 383 -1.76 -16.51 -14.07
CA VAL A 383 -1.46 -17.62 -14.99
C VAL A 383 -2.56 -17.79 -16.03
N PHE A 384 -3.82 -17.94 -15.62
CA PHE A 384 -4.93 -18.12 -16.55
C PHE A 384 -5.21 -16.87 -17.37
N GLY A 385 -5.09 -15.68 -16.78
CA GLY A 385 -5.17 -14.42 -17.52
C GLY A 385 -4.12 -14.34 -18.63
N ALA A 386 -2.87 -14.73 -18.33
CA ALA A 386 -1.80 -14.77 -19.33
C ALA A 386 -2.06 -15.81 -20.43
N ILE A 387 -2.50 -17.02 -20.07
CA ILE A 387 -2.83 -18.09 -21.03
C ILE A 387 -3.95 -17.65 -21.97
N VAL A 388 -5.06 -17.13 -21.40
CA VAL A 388 -6.21 -16.69 -22.22
C VAL A 388 -5.83 -15.52 -23.12
N SER A 389 -5.10 -14.55 -22.61
CA SER A 389 -4.61 -13.44 -23.41
C SER A 389 -3.71 -13.93 -24.55
N PHE A 390 -2.80 -14.86 -24.28
CA PHE A 390 -1.93 -15.43 -25.30
C PHE A 390 -2.71 -16.17 -26.40
N VAL A 391 -3.75 -16.93 -26.03
CA VAL A 391 -4.54 -17.75 -26.98
C VAL A 391 -5.53 -16.89 -27.76
N MET A 392 -6.23 -15.96 -27.11
CA MET A 392 -7.38 -15.26 -27.71
C MET A 392 -7.01 -13.90 -28.29
N GLU A 393 -6.02 -13.19 -27.72
CA GLU A 393 -5.78 -11.79 -28.02
C GLU A 393 -4.53 -11.52 -28.85
N ARG A 394 -3.60 -12.48 -28.94
CA ARG A 394 -2.37 -12.34 -29.73
C ARG A 394 -2.62 -12.18 -31.25
N LYS A 395 -3.80 -12.56 -31.77
CA LYS A 395 -4.16 -12.44 -33.18
C LYS A 395 -4.70 -11.06 -33.57
N SER A 396 -4.97 -10.18 -32.62
CA SER A 396 -5.58 -8.87 -32.85
C SER A 396 -4.56 -7.73 -33.06
N SER A 397 -3.28 -8.00 -32.96
CA SER A 397 -2.20 -7.00 -33.05
C SER A 397 -1.42 -7.02 -34.38
N ASN A 398 -2.01 -7.59 -35.45
CA ASN A 398 -1.50 -7.49 -36.84
C ASN A 398 -2.40 -6.61 -37.68
#